data_01303f92f326ef70eac94c3051db09e1
#
_entry.id   01303f92f326ef70eac94c3051db09e1
#
_cell.length_a   1.000
_cell.length_b   1.000
_cell.length_c   1.000
_cell.angle_alpha   90.00
_cell.angle_beta   90.00
_cell.angle_gamma   90.00
#
_symmetry.space_group_name_H-M   'P 1'
#
loop_
_entity.id
_entity.type
_entity.pdbx_description
1 polymer ?
#
loop_
_entity_poly.entity_id
_entity_poly.type
_entity_poly.pdbx_seq_one_letter_code
_entity_poly.pdbx_strand_id
1 'polypeptide(L)'
;MRTLIGCTLLIALAAAGGGYAYWTEQREVGHYLSDLRVELAINDGVDSGRGNLLGIEAQLSPRDYQSLALLHLKLAAYMSKARDAGLLNDKTIVVLPEHIGTWLMFRGEKNELYQARDLSEAMHWLAISNPLTFTRAWLGAVGESRLNDAHLRMKAASMAADYQTLFGGLAKEFGVTLVAGSIALPDPRIENGTLRAGTGPLYNSSVVFDRNGAAQGKPQRQLLPTYEEQTYIQPSPDHQLNVIDTPAGRLGILVGSDSWYPENYRSLNEQQAQFIAVPAFVTGKDTWQKPWGGYKSVSTPSEISLKPGEVSEGAAWHRLTLISSVPTSTADAGITVFSQGKFWNKHSGGQSFISRNGLTSHDMPVTSARLLNLWL
;
A
#
# COMPACT_ATOMS: atom_id res chain seq x y z
N MET A 1 6.15 55.30 -24.62
CA MET A 1 5.45 54.94 -23.39
C MET A 1 4.88 53.50 -23.44
N ARG A 2 4.05 53.12 -24.43
CA ARG A 2 3.48 51.75 -24.53
C ARG A 2 4.53 50.63 -24.65
N THR A 3 5.60 50.81 -25.43
CA THR A 3 6.70 49.85 -25.56
C THR A 3 7.51 49.68 -24.27
N LEU A 4 7.78 50.77 -23.54
CA LEU A 4 8.48 50.72 -22.26
C LEU A 4 7.66 49.95 -21.21
N ILE A 5 6.36 50.19 -21.12
CA ILE A 5 5.45 49.46 -20.24
C ILE A 5 5.43 47.98 -20.60
N GLY A 6 5.38 47.64 -21.91
CA GLY A 6 5.44 46.25 -22.38
C GLY A 6 6.73 45.53 -22.00
N CYS A 7 7.90 46.20 -22.14
CA CYS A 7 9.19 45.64 -21.75
C CYS A 7 9.30 45.45 -20.22
N THR A 8 8.83 46.41 -19.43
CA THR A 8 8.82 46.29 -17.95
C THR A 8 7.92 45.14 -17.48
N LEU A 9 6.74 44.97 -18.10
CA LEU A 9 5.84 43.84 -17.79
C LEU A 9 6.48 42.50 -18.13
N LEU A 10 7.16 42.39 -19.27
CA LEU A 10 7.85 41.16 -19.67
C LEU A 10 8.99 40.81 -18.72
N ILE A 11 9.79 41.82 -18.30
CA ILE A 11 10.87 41.61 -17.33
C ILE A 11 10.31 41.19 -15.96
N ALA A 12 9.21 41.82 -15.50
CA ALA A 12 8.56 41.44 -14.24
C ALA A 12 8.00 40.03 -14.29
N LEU A 13 7.39 39.63 -15.40
CA LEU A 13 6.88 38.26 -15.60
C LEU A 13 8.03 37.23 -15.66
N ALA A 14 9.12 37.58 -16.35
CA ALA A 14 10.31 36.70 -16.39
C ALA A 14 10.95 36.55 -15.02
N ALA A 15 11.07 37.63 -14.25
CA ALA A 15 11.60 37.59 -12.88
C ALA A 15 10.69 36.80 -11.93
N ALA A 16 9.38 37.00 -12.03
CA ALA A 16 8.40 36.22 -11.25
C ALA A 16 8.45 34.72 -11.62
N GLY A 17 8.48 34.40 -12.92
CA GLY A 17 8.60 33.04 -13.42
C GLY A 17 9.91 32.37 -13.00
N GLY A 18 11.04 33.09 -13.09
CA GLY A 18 12.34 32.60 -12.62
C GLY A 18 12.39 32.41 -11.11
N GLY A 19 11.85 33.34 -10.34
CA GLY A 19 11.72 33.24 -8.89
C GLY A 19 10.83 32.05 -8.47
N TYR A 20 9.73 31.86 -9.17
CA TYR A 20 8.87 30.70 -8.93
C TYR A 20 9.54 29.37 -9.29
N ALA A 21 10.23 29.28 -10.44
CA ALA A 21 10.99 28.11 -10.83
C ALA A 21 12.08 27.78 -9.79
N TYR A 22 12.86 28.79 -9.38
CA TYR A 22 13.85 28.65 -8.32
C TYR A 22 13.22 28.14 -7.01
N TRP A 23 12.10 28.74 -6.59
CA TRP A 23 11.38 28.29 -5.40
C TRP A 23 10.89 26.83 -5.52
N THR A 24 10.42 26.39 -6.70
CA THR A 24 9.95 24.98 -6.88
C THR A 24 11.08 23.96 -6.75
N GLU A 25 12.33 24.35 -7.05
CA GLU A 25 13.50 23.47 -6.94
C GLU A 25 14.05 23.35 -5.51
N GLN A 26 13.79 24.33 -4.65
CA GLN A 26 14.24 24.29 -3.26
C GLN A 26 13.43 23.28 -2.45
N ARG A 27 14.08 22.18 -2.05
CA ARG A 27 13.51 21.07 -1.26
C ARG A 27 14.32 20.92 0.03
N GLU A 28 14.00 21.73 1.02
CA GLU A 28 14.64 21.60 2.33
C GLU A 28 14.18 20.32 3.01
N VAL A 29 15.14 19.48 3.39
CA VAL A 29 14.86 18.28 4.20
C VAL A 29 14.68 18.73 5.64
N GLY A 30 13.46 18.66 6.13
CA GLY A 30 13.16 18.94 7.54
C GLY A 30 13.79 17.89 8.46
N HIS A 31 14.24 18.31 9.63
CA HIS A 31 14.68 17.37 10.66
C HIS A 31 13.46 16.58 11.18
N TYR A 32 13.52 15.26 11.04
CA TYR A 32 12.48 14.35 11.52
C TYR A 32 13.10 13.14 12.19
N LEU A 33 12.65 12.87 13.41
CA LEU A 33 13.00 11.67 14.16
C LEU A 33 11.87 10.66 14.02
N SER A 34 12.11 9.61 13.24
CA SER A 34 11.14 8.55 13.02
C SER A 34 11.02 7.66 14.26
N ASP A 35 9.78 7.27 14.62
CA ASP A 35 9.55 6.27 15.66
C ASP A 35 9.84 4.87 15.08
N LEU A 36 10.89 4.24 15.62
CA LEU A 36 11.36 2.91 15.18
C LEU A 36 10.89 1.78 16.10
N ARG A 37 10.05 2.08 17.11
CA ARG A 37 9.57 1.07 18.05
C ARG A 37 8.64 0.09 17.33
N VAL A 38 8.85 -1.19 17.61
CA VAL A 38 8.02 -2.28 17.07
C VAL A 38 7.96 -3.41 18.10
N GLU A 39 6.79 -3.99 18.25
CA GLU A 39 6.53 -5.09 19.18
C GLU A 39 6.17 -6.37 18.43
N LEU A 40 6.56 -7.51 18.95
CA LEU A 40 6.09 -8.82 18.47
C LEU A 40 4.75 -9.09 19.15
N ALA A 41 3.67 -8.80 18.42
CA ALA A 41 2.30 -8.92 18.94
C ALA A 41 1.79 -10.35 18.89
N ILE A 42 2.05 -11.05 17.77
CA ILE A 42 1.63 -12.44 17.58
C ILE A 42 2.83 -13.27 17.11
N ASN A 43 3.03 -14.43 17.74
CA ASN A 43 3.94 -15.45 17.26
C ASN A 43 3.26 -16.82 17.42
N ASP A 44 2.59 -17.27 16.35
CA ASP A 44 1.78 -18.48 16.36
C ASP A 44 2.47 -19.63 15.62
N GLY A 45 2.29 -20.85 16.14
CA GLY A 45 2.90 -22.04 15.60
C GLY A 45 4.35 -22.25 16.07
N VAL A 46 5.01 -23.23 15.44
CA VAL A 46 6.41 -23.61 15.71
C VAL A 46 7.13 -23.74 14.38
N ASP A 47 8.38 -23.32 14.33
CA ASP A 47 9.21 -23.49 13.14
C ASP A 47 9.36 -24.97 12.78
N SER A 48 8.71 -25.35 11.69
CA SER A 48 8.75 -26.70 11.13
C SER A 48 9.74 -26.84 9.96
N GLY A 49 10.48 -25.76 9.64
CA GLY A 49 11.31 -25.64 8.45
C GLY A 49 10.52 -25.38 7.14
N ARG A 50 9.20 -25.17 7.24
CA ARG A 50 8.34 -24.80 6.10
C ARG A 50 8.37 -23.30 5.80
N GLY A 51 8.86 -22.47 6.74
CA GLY A 51 8.85 -21.01 6.66
C GLY A 51 7.71 -20.40 7.47
N ASN A 52 7.44 -19.13 7.21
CA ASN A 52 6.44 -18.38 7.96
C ASN A 52 5.85 -17.22 7.10
N LEU A 53 4.68 -16.74 7.51
CA LEU A 53 4.12 -15.46 7.11
C LEU A 53 4.42 -14.44 8.20
N LEU A 54 5.08 -13.34 7.85
CA LEU A 54 5.43 -12.26 8.78
C LEU A 54 4.77 -10.96 8.34
N GLY A 55 3.74 -10.52 9.05
CA GLY A 55 3.11 -9.22 8.84
C GLY A 55 3.83 -8.12 9.58
N ILE A 56 4.06 -7.00 8.91
CA ILE A 56 4.55 -5.78 9.52
C ILE A 56 3.44 -4.73 9.49
N GLU A 57 2.74 -4.58 10.61
CA GLU A 57 1.78 -3.50 10.80
C GLU A 57 2.56 -2.21 11.07
N ALA A 58 2.98 -1.56 9.99
CA ALA A 58 3.87 -0.41 10.05
C ALA A 58 3.14 0.84 10.56
N GLN A 59 3.73 1.54 11.51
CA GLN A 59 3.27 2.85 11.98
C GLN A 59 3.93 3.95 11.15
N LEU A 60 3.16 4.57 10.26
CA LEU A 60 3.66 5.50 9.25
C LEU A 60 3.00 6.87 9.35
N SER A 61 3.75 7.89 8.94
CA SER A 61 3.31 9.27 8.82
C SER A 61 3.85 9.89 7.52
N PRO A 62 3.32 11.03 7.05
CA PRO A 62 3.85 11.69 5.86
C PRO A 62 5.35 11.97 5.92
N ARG A 63 5.87 12.30 7.09
CA ARG A 63 7.29 12.63 7.28
C ARG A 63 8.23 11.44 7.09
N ASP A 64 7.76 10.22 7.29
CA ASP A 64 8.55 9.02 6.99
C ASP A 64 8.87 8.89 5.49
N TYR A 65 8.06 9.54 4.64
CA TYR A 65 8.22 9.59 3.17
C TYR A 65 9.06 10.78 2.68
N GLN A 66 9.64 11.60 3.56
CA GLN A 66 10.51 12.71 3.12
C GLN A 66 11.69 12.23 2.27
N SER A 67 12.24 11.05 2.55
CA SER A 67 13.26 10.42 1.72
C SER A 67 13.15 8.90 1.74
N LEU A 68 13.66 8.23 0.70
CA LEU A 68 13.75 6.77 0.71
C LEU A 68 14.63 6.25 1.86
N ALA A 69 15.67 7.00 2.23
CA ALA A 69 16.54 6.62 3.33
C ALA A 69 15.82 6.58 4.69
N LEU A 70 14.93 7.54 4.95
CA LEU A 70 14.12 7.55 6.18
C LEU A 70 13.13 6.39 6.21
N LEU A 71 12.41 6.15 5.11
CA LEU A 71 11.47 5.04 5.03
C LEU A 71 12.17 3.68 5.08
N HIS A 72 13.31 3.55 4.39
CA HIS A 72 14.16 2.36 4.47
C HIS A 72 14.63 2.12 5.91
N LEU A 73 15.20 3.14 6.59
CA LEU A 73 15.65 3.03 7.98
C LEU A 73 14.55 2.49 8.90
N LYS A 74 13.34 3.01 8.73
CA LYS A 74 12.18 2.59 9.55
C LYS A 74 11.79 1.14 9.30
N LEU A 75 11.58 0.77 8.04
CA LEU A 75 11.18 -0.60 7.68
C LEU A 75 12.31 -1.61 7.97
N ALA A 76 13.56 -1.24 7.74
CA ALA A 76 14.72 -2.05 8.08
C ALA A 76 14.84 -2.26 9.60
N ALA A 77 14.51 -1.26 10.42
CA ALA A 77 14.49 -1.42 11.88
C ALA A 77 13.43 -2.46 12.29
N TYR A 78 12.24 -2.46 11.69
CA TYR A 78 11.20 -3.45 11.96
C TYR A 78 11.63 -4.86 11.54
N MET A 79 12.23 -4.99 10.35
CA MET A 79 12.75 -6.28 9.87
C MET A 79 13.96 -6.77 10.67
N SER A 80 14.82 -5.86 11.15
CA SER A 80 15.92 -6.20 12.05
C SER A 80 15.40 -6.76 13.37
N LYS A 81 14.36 -6.17 13.94
CA LYS A 81 13.71 -6.70 15.15
C LYS A 81 13.15 -8.11 14.91
N ALA A 82 12.54 -8.35 13.74
CA ALA A 82 12.08 -9.69 13.38
C ALA A 82 13.24 -10.68 13.24
N ARG A 83 14.35 -10.26 12.62
CA ARG A 83 15.58 -11.08 12.53
C ARG A 83 16.15 -11.39 13.90
N ASP A 84 16.26 -10.41 14.79
CA ASP A 84 16.79 -10.58 16.14
C ASP A 84 15.90 -11.49 17.01
N ALA A 85 14.60 -11.56 16.69
CA ALA A 85 13.66 -12.49 17.29
C ALA A 85 13.67 -13.90 16.64
N GLY A 86 14.55 -14.15 15.66
CA GLY A 86 14.66 -15.45 14.98
C GLY A 86 13.53 -15.77 14.00
N LEU A 87 12.79 -14.74 13.54
CA LEU A 87 11.62 -14.93 12.69
C LEU A 87 11.94 -14.88 11.18
N LEU A 88 13.18 -14.55 10.79
CA LEU A 88 13.55 -14.48 9.38
C LEU A 88 14.43 -15.69 8.97
N ASN A 89 14.01 -16.34 7.90
CA ASN A 89 14.76 -17.36 7.19
C ASN A 89 14.51 -17.23 5.66
N ASP A 90 15.11 -18.09 4.86
CA ASP A 90 15.03 -18.04 3.38
C ASP A 90 13.66 -18.42 2.82
N LYS A 91 12.74 -18.93 3.65
CA LYS A 91 11.34 -19.22 3.33
C LYS A 91 10.36 -18.24 3.96
N THR A 92 10.84 -17.19 4.64
CA THR A 92 9.96 -16.17 5.21
C THR A 92 9.30 -15.35 4.10
N ILE A 93 7.98 -15.19 4.20
CA ILE A 93 7.18 -14.26 3.39
C ILE A 93 6.78 -13.08 4.27
N VAL A 94 7.40 -11.93 4.02
CA VAL A 94 7.05 -10.67 4.71
C VAL A 94 5.90 -9.99 3.97
N VAL A 95 4.90 -9.49 4.70
CA VAL A 95 3.73 -8.80 4.13
C VAL A 95 3.64 -7.40 4.72
N LEU A 96 3.54 -6.40 3.83
CA LEU A 96 3.34 -4.99 4.16
C LEU A 96 1.91 -4.54 3.87
N PRO A 97 1.44 -3.42 4.46
CA PRO A 97 0.07 -2.97 4.32
C PRO A 97 -0.23 -2.34 2.95
N GLU A 98 -1.52 -2.28 2.61
CA GLU A 98 -2.02 -1.62 1.42
C GLU A 98 -1.64 -0.12 1.39
N HIS A 99 -1.49 0.44 0.19
CA HIS A 99 -1.10 1.82 -0.11
C HIS A 99 0.27 2.28 0.43
N ILE A 100 1.07 1.42 1.06
CA ILE A 100 2.40 1.82 1.54
C ILE A 100 3.27 2.40 0.41
N GLY A 101 3.14 1.89 -0.81
CA GLY A 101 3.82 2.41 -1.99
C GLY A 101 3.17 3.66 -2.58
N THR A 102 1.86 3.86 -2.40
CA THR A 102 1.13 5.00 -2.95
C THR A 102 1.62 6.33 -2.37
N TRP A 103 1.98 6.35 -1.09
CA TRP A 103 2.48 7.54 -0.41
C TRP A 103 3.89 7.97 -0.85
N LEU A 104 4.61 7.17 -1.66
CA LEU A 104 5.88 7.56 -2.30
C LEU A 104 5.72 8.78 -3.22
N MET A 105 4.49 9.11 -3.63
CA MET A 105 4.20 10.36 -4.36
C MET A 105 4.67 11.62 -3.63
N PHE A 106 4.80 11.56 -2.31
CA PHE A 106 5.25 12.69 -1.49
C PHE A 106 6.76 12.74 -1.28
N ARG A 107 7.52 11.77 -1.77
CA ARG A 107 8.96 11.73 -1.58
C ARG A 107 9.66 12.96 -2.15
N GLY A 108 10.52 13.58 -1.33
CA GLY A 108 11.34 14.72 -1.72
C GLY A 108 10.53 15.98 -2.00
N GLU A 109 9.36 16.11 -1.42
CA GLU A 109 8.52 17.31 -1.56
C GLU A 109 8.91 18.40 -0.56
N LYS A 110 8.29 19.57 -0.71
CA LYS A 110 8.52 20.71 0.17
C LYS A 110 8.06 20.44 1.59
N ASN A 111 8.71 21.06 2.57
CA ASN A 111 8.40 20.87 3.99
C ASN A 111 6.95 21.26 4.33
N GLU A 112 6.39 22.26 3.65
CA GLU A 112 5.01 22.72 3.80
C GLU A 112 3.99 21.59 3.52
N LEU A 113 4.29 20.71 2.57
CA LEU A 113 3.44 19.54 2.28
C LEU A 113 3.32 18.63 3.51
N TYR A 114 4.41 18.35 4.19
CA TYR A 114 4.39 17.47 5.38
C TYR A 114 3.78 18.15 6.60
N GLN A 115 3.71 19.48 6.63
CA GLN A 115 3.09 20.29 7.68
C GLN A 115 1.64 20.68 7.38
N ALA A 116 1.10 20.29 6.23
CA ALA A 116 -0.28 20.58 5.85
C ALA A 116 -1.27 20.10 6.92
N ARG A 117 -2.40 20.78 7.05
CA ARG A 117 -3.45 20.48 8.03
C ARG A 117 -4.23 19.22 7.66
N ASP A 118 -4.41 19.02 6.37
CA ASP A 118 -5.15 17.90 5.81
C ASP A 118 -4.57 17.44 4.47
N LEU A 119 -5.08 16.30 3.98
CA LEU A 119 -4.61 15.71 2.73
C LEU A 119 -4.88 16.63 1.52
N SER A 120 -5.99 17.39 1.53
CA SER A 120 -6.31 18.30 0.42
C SER A 120 -5.27 19.42 0.31
N GLU A 121 -4.87 20.02 1.43
CA GLU A 121 -3.82 21.04 1.47
C GLU A 121 -2.46 20.45 1.04
N ALA A 122 -2.13 19.22 1.47
CA ALA A 122 -0.92 18.53 1.03
C ALA A 122 -0.91 18.30 -0.49
N MET A 123 -2.03 17.92 -1.08
CA MET A 123 -2.18 17.76 -2.53
C MET A 123 -2.05 19.10 -3.28
N HIS A 124 -2.55 20.20 -2.71
CA HIS A 124 -2.31 21.53 -3.28
C HIS A 124 -0.80 21.87 -3.28
N TRP A 125 -0.11 21.65 -2.17
CA TRP A 125 1.35 21.84 -2.12
C TRP A 125 2.08 20.97 -3.14
N LEU A 126 1.66 19.71 -3.32
CA LEU A 126 2.22 18.82 -4.33
C LEU A 126 2.07 19.41 -5.74
N ALA A 127 0.88 19.88 -6.09
CA ALA A 127 0.60 20.44 -7.43
C ALA A 127 1.38 21.73 -7.70
N ILE A 128 1.33 22.71 -6.78
CA ILE A 128 2.01 24.00 -6.96
C ILE A 128 3.53 23.89 -6.90
N SER A 129 4.08 22.91 -6.19
CA SER A 129 5.51 22.64 -6.16
C SER A 129 6.02 21.91 -7.40
N ASN A 130 5.14 21.37 -8.23
CA ASN A 130 5.47 20.61 -9.43
C ASN A 130 4.59 21.01 -10.64
N PRO A 131 4.54 22.32 -11.01
CA PRO A 131 3.51 22.83 -11.91
C PRO A 131 3.53 22.20 -13.30
N LEU A 132 4.70 21.97 -13.87
CA LEU A 132 4.84 21.41 -15.22
C LEU A 132 4.41 19.95 -15.28
N THR A 133 4.84 19.15 -14.31
CA THR A 133 4.49 17.72 -14.23
C THR A 133 3.01 17.55 -13.90
N PHE A 134 2.47 18.39 -13.01
CA PHE A 134 1.05 18.39 -12.68
C PHE A 134 0.18 18.76 -13.91
N THR A 135 0.50 19.87 -14.60
CA THR A 135 -0.23 20.28 -15.80
C THR A 135 -0.22 19.20 -16.87
N ARG A 136 0.95 18.59 -17.12
CA ARG A 136 1.06 17.48 -18.08
C ARG A 136 0.22 16.28 -17.66
N ALA A 137 0.23 15.92 -16.40
CA ALA A 137 -0.58 14.82 -15.88
C ALA A 137 -2.07 15.14 -15.94
N TRP A 138 -2.47 16.37 -15.63
CA TRP A 138 -3.86 16.85 -15.73
C TRP A 138 -4.42 16.74 -17.15
N LEU A 139 -3.64 17.07 -18.16
CA LEU A 139 -4.04 16.94 -19.56
C LEU A 139 -4.28 15.47 -19.98
N GLY A 140 -3.54 14.53 -19.38
CA GLY A 140 -3.70 13.09 -19.61
C GLY A 140 -4.61 12.39 -18.60
N ALA A 141 -5.17 13.10 -17.63
CA ALA A 141 -5.99 12.53 -16.57
C ALA A 141 -7.35 12.07 -17.09
N VAL A 142 -7.80 10.91 -16.62
CA VAL A 142 -9.06 10.26 -16.99
C VAL A 142 -9.88 9.92 -15.74
N GLY A 143 -11.13 9.49 -15.93
CA GLY A 143 -12.04 9.14 -14.86
C GLY A 143 -12.79 10.34 -14.28
N GLU A 144 -13.64 10.09 -13.29
CA GLU A 144 -14.49 11.11 -12.65
C GLU A 144 -13.67 12.09 -11.81
N SER A 145 -12.70 11.57 -11.04
CA SER A 145 -11.79 12.39 -10.24
C SER A 145 -10.47 12.65 -10.96
N ARG A 146 -10.50 13.49 -11.98
CA ARG A 146 -9.31 13.89 -12.76
C ARG A 146 -8.19 14.48 -11.87
N LEU A 147 -8.56 15.11 -10.75
CA LEU A 147 -7.60 15.69 -9.83
C LEU A 147 -6.77 14.59 -9.12
N ASN A 148 -7.43 13.56 -8.61
CA ASN A 148 -6.76 12.44 -7.96
C ASN A 148 -5.91 11.64 -8.97
N ASP A 149 -6.46 11.40 -10.17
CA ASP A 149 -5.68 10.75 -11.26
C ASP A 149 -4.42 11.56 -11.61
N ALA A 150 -4.53 12.87 -11.79
CA ALA A 150 -3.40 13.73 -12.11
C ALA A 150 -2.30 13.71 -11.04
N HIS A 151 -2.68 13.75 -9.75
CA HIS A 151 -1.72 13.70 -8.65
C HIS A 151 -0.92 12.39 -8.62
N LEU A 152 -1.56 11.25 -8.80
CA LEU A 152 -0.88 9.95 -8.86
C LEU A 152 -0.03 9.82 -10.13
N ARG A 153 -0.59 10.21 -11.27
CA ARG A 153 0.05 10.10 -12.57
C ARG A 153 1.30 10.96 -12.71
N MET A 154 1.30 12.17 -12.11
CA MET A 154 2.46 13.08 -12.22
C MET A 154 3.75 12.52 -11.61
N LYS A 155 3.65 11.61 -10.64
CA LYS A 155 4.80 11.00 -9.93
C LYS A 155 5.00 9.52 -10.29
N ALA A 156 4.18 8.95 -11.17
CA ALA A 156 4.12 7.50 -11.41
C ALA A 156 5.48 6.84 -11.71
N ALA A 157 6.30 7.46 -12.58
CA ALA A 157 7.59 6.91 -12.95
C ALA A 157 8.58 6.89 -11.76
N SER A 158 8.63 7.98 -10.98
CA SER A 158 9.48 8.03 -9.78
C SER A 158 8.96 7.10 -8.69
N MET A 159 7.65 7.03 -8.49
CA MET A 159 7.03 6.11 -7.52
C MET A 159 7.38 4.64 -7.86
N ALA A 160 7.30 4.22 -9.12
CA ALA A 160 7.64 2.87 -9.53
C ALA A 160 9.13 2.56 -9.29
N ALA A 161 10.02 3.50 -9.62
CA ALA A 161 11.46 3.36 -9.39
C ALA A 161 11.81 3.32 -7.89
N ASP A 162 11.19 4.18 -7.10
CA ASP A 162 11.38 4.26 -5.65
C ASP A 162 10.85 2.99 -4.96
N TYR A 163 9.69 2.50 -5.38
CA TYR A 163 9.09 1.26 -4.88
C TYR A 163 10.00 0.05 -5.15
N GLN A 164 10.51 -0.06 -6.39
CA GLN A 164 11.48 -1.10 -6.76
C GLN A 164 12.75 -1.01 -5.91
N THR A 165 13.31 0.19 -5.77
CA THR A 165 14.56 0.41 -5.02
C THR A 165 14.38 0.08 -3.53
N LEU A 166 13.29 0.55 -2.93
CA LEU A 166 13.05 0.38 -1.50
C LEU A 166 12.70 -1.07 -1.17
N PHE A 167 11.64 -1.60 -1.78
CA PHE A 167 11.11 -2.90 -1.38
C PHE A 167 11.92 -4.06 -1.95
N GLY A 168 12.41 -3.95 -3.19
CA GLY A 168 13.38 -4.88 -3.73
C GLY A 168 14.69 -4.86 -2.94
N GLY A 169 15.14 -3.67 -2.52
CA GLY A 169 16.30 -3.50 -1.63
C GLY A 169 16.13 -4.22 -0.30
N LEU A 170 14.99 -4.01 0.38
CA LEU A 170 14.67 -4.67 1.65
C LEU A 170 14.56 -6.20 1.51
N ALA A 171 13.89 -6.70 0.46
CA ALA A 171 13.80 -8.13 0.20
C ALA A 171 15.18 -8.77 0.05
N LYS A 172 16.08 -8.11 -0.67
CA LYS A 172 17.48 -8.55 -0.85
C LYS A 172 18.30 -8.44 0.43
N GLU A 173 18.19 -7.33 1.16
CA GLU A 173 18.96 -7.08 2.39
C GLU A 173 18.66 -8.12 3.47
N PHE A 174 17.38 -8.51 3.59
CA PHE A 174 16.95 -9.47 4.59
C PHE A 174 16.83 -10.92 4.08
N GLY A 175 17.03 -11.14 2.78
CA GLY A 175 17.02 -12.47 2.17
C GLY A 175 15.65 -13.16 2.16
N VAL A 176 14.55 -12.41 2.09
CA VAL A 176 13.17 -12.88 2.24
C VAL A 176 12.35 -12.65 0.97
N THR A 177 11.22 -13.35 0.84
CA THR A 177 10.15 -12.95 -0.08
C THR A 177 9.37 -11.78 0.54
N LEU A 178 9.13 -10.71 -0.21
CA LEU A 178 8.43 -9.53 0.29
C LEU A 178 7.19 -9.22 -0.57
N VAL A 179 6.00 -9.33 0.03
CA VAL A 179 4.76 -8.74 -0.49
C VAL A 179 4.76 -7.28 -0.08
N ALA A 180 5.05 -6.39 -1.02
CA ALA A 180 5.36 -4.99 -0.72
C ALA A 180 4.11 -4.09 -0.53
N GLY A 181 3.05 -4.65 0.06
CA GLY A 181 1.79 -3.94 0.24
C GLY A 181 1.13 -3.63 -1.10
N SER A 182 0.74 -2.38 -1.33
CA SER A 182 0.26 -1.95 -2.64
C SER A 182 0.70 -0.55 -3.04
N ILE A 183 0.56 -0.24 -4.32
CA ILE A 183 0.87 1.03 -4.95
C ILE A 183 -0.15 1.34 -6.06
N ALA A 184 -0.63 2.58 -6.10
CA ALA A 184 -1.46 3.08 -7.20
C ALA A 184 -0.60 3.63 -8.34
N LEU A 185 -0.61 2.96 -9.48
CA LEU A 185 0.17 3.34 -10.68
C LEU A 185 -0.66 3.20 -11.96
N PRO A 186 -0.35 4.01 -13.00
CA PRO A 186 -0.92 3.81 -14.32
C PRO A 186 -0.32 2.54 -14.95
N ASP A 187 -1.20 1.63 -15.34
CA ASP A 187 -0.87 0.39 -16.04
C ASP A 187 0.44 -0.29 -15.58
N PRO A 188 0.55 -0.66 -14.28
CA PRO A 188 1.77 -1.24 -13.72
C PRO A 188 2.07 -2.58 -14.37
N ARG A 189 3.35 -2.81 -14.69
CA ARG A 189 3.85 -4.05 -15.27
C ARG A 189 5.26 -4.37 -14.77
N ILE A 190 5.62 -5.64 -14.83
CA ILE A 190 6.97 -6.10 -14.50
C ILE A 190 7.70 -6.42 -15.78
N GLU A 191 8.85 -5.78 -16.01
CA GLU A 191 9.73 -5.97 -17.13
C GLU A 191 11.12 -6.37 -16.63
N ASN A 192 11.55 -7.59 -16.94
CA ASN A 192 12.85 -8.13 -16.50
C ASN A 192 13.07 -8.00 -14.97
N GLY A 193 12.07 -8.38 -14.17
CA GLY A 193 12.14 -8.30 -12.70
C GLY A 193 12.08 -6.88 -12.12
N THR A 194 11.67 -5.88 -12.92
CA THR A 194 11.58 -4.48 -12.51
C THR A 194 10.17 -3.95 -12.72
N LEU A 195 9.61 -3.30 -11.70
CA LEU A 195 8.33 -2.62 -11.79
C LEU A 195 8.43 -1.38 -12.68
N ARG A 196 7.49 -1.24 -13.60
CA ARG A 196 7.33 -0.07 -14.49
C ARG A 196 5.91 0.47 -14.42
N ALA A 197 5.79 1.78 -14.46
CA ALA A 197 4.52 2.46 -14.69
C ALA A 197 4.32 2.66 -16.20
N GLY A 198 3.10 2.39 -16.67
CA GLY A 198 2.69 2.66 -18.05
C GLY A 198 2.00 4.02 -18.20
N THR A 199 1.14 4.13 -19.21
CA THR A 199 0.35 5.35 -19.52
C THR A 199 -1.15 5.11 -19.48
N GLY A 200 -1.58 3.87 -19.23
CA GLY A 200 -2.99 3.45 -19.18
C GLY A 200 -3.73 3.93 -17.92
N PRO A 201 -4.86 3.29 -17.59
CA PRO A 201 -5.61 3.57 -16.37
C PRO A 201 -4.80 3.34 -15.10
N LEU A 202 -5.21 3.97 -13.99
CA LEU A 202 -4.62 3.73 -12.68
C LEU A 202 -5.17 2.44 -12.07
N TYR A 203 -4.29 1.63 -11.51
CA TYR A 203 -4.61 0.42 -10.75
C TYR A 203 -3.91 0.44 -9.39
N ASN A 204 -4.62 0.09 -8.34
CA ASN A 204 -4.03 -0.26 -7.06
C ASN A 204 -3.48 -1.69 -7.18
N SER A 205 -2.19 -1.89 -6.97
CA SER A 205 -1.55 -3.17 -7.28
C SER A 205 -0.52 -3.57 -6.24
N SER A 206 -0.49 -4.84 -5.88
CA SER A 206 0.54 -5.45 -5.04
C SER A 206 1.62 -6.11 -5.89
N VAL A 207 2.88 -6.00 -5.46
CA VAL A 207 4.03 -6.62 -6.13
C VAL A 207 4.80 -7.46 -5.12
N VAL A 208 5.22 -8.64 -5.56
CA VAL A 208 6.09 -9.52 -4.79
C VAL A 208 7.52 -9.38 -5.25
N PHE A 209 8.43 -9.23 -4.32
CA PHE A 209 9.89 -9.27 -4.57
C PHE A 209 10.48 -10.57 -4.02
N ASP A 210 11.32 -11.21 -4.78
CA ASP A 210 12.09 -12.35 -4.30
C ASP A 210 13.28 -11.91 -3.43
N ARG A 211 13.93 -12.88 -2.83
CA ARG A 211 15.12 -12.69 -1.97
C ARG A 211 16.31 -12.01 -2.67
N ASN A 212 16.29 -11.86 -3.98
CA ASN A 212 17.33 -11.15 -4.75
C ASN A 212 16.89 -9.71 -5.07
N GLY A 213 15.67 -9.33 -4.71
CA GLY A 213 15.08 -8.01 -4.96
C GLY A 213 14.44 -7.85 -6.34
N ALA A 214 14.27 -8.94 -7.08
CA ALA A 214 13.58 -8.93 -8.36
C ALA A 214 12.06 -9.06 -8.15
N ALA A 215 11.29 -8.21 -8.85
CA ALA A 215 9.85 -8.32 -8.87
C ALA A 215 9.40 -9.58 -9.62
N GLN A 216 8.46 -10.33 -9.04
CA GLN A 216 8.00 -11.64 -9.50
C GLN A 216 6.63 -11.58 -10.15
N GLY A 217 6.42 -12.43 -11.17
CA GLY A 217 5.11 -12.63 -11.81
C GLY A 217 4.56 -11.37 -12.48
N LYS A 218 3.29 -11.09 -12.22
CA LYS A 218 2.59 -9.86 -12.64
C LYS A 218 2.16 -9.07 -11.40
N PRO A 219 2.05 -7.73 -11.44
CA PRO A 219 1.43 -6.99 -10.36
C PRO A 219 0.01 -7.51 -10.12
N GLN A 220 -0.32 -7.88 -8.88
CA GLN A 220 -1.69 -8.24 -8.53
C GLN A 220 -2.53 -6.97 -8.42
N ARG A 221 -3.33 -6.68 -9.43
CA ARG A 221 -4.26 -5.55 -9.44
C ARG A 221 -5.47 -5.85 -8.56
N GLN A 222 -5.91 -4.85 -7.82
CA GLN A 222 -7.16 -4.93 -7.06
C GLN A 222 -8.33 -5.19 -8.01
N LEU A 223 -9.17 -6.18 -7.66
CA LEU A 223 -10.31 -6.58 -8.49
C LEU A 223 -11.51 -5.67 -8.25
N LEU A 224 -11.72 -5.30 -7.00
CA LEU A 224 -12.93 -4.67 -6.50
C LEU A 224 -12.60 -3.41 -5.66
N PRO A 225 -12.04 -2.35 -6.28
CA PRO A 225 -11.85 -1.08 -5.60
C PRO A 225 -13.17 -0.56 -5.02
N THR A 226 -13.12 0.17 -3.91
CA THR A 226 -14.31 0.79 -3.33
C THR A 226 -14.93 1.83 -4.28
N TYR A 227 -16.20 2.17 -4.11
CA TYR A 227 -16.86 3.20 -4.94
C TYR A 227 -16.13 4.55 -4.94
N GLU A 228 -15.50 4.93 -3.80
CA GLU A 228 -14.69 6.15 -3.72
C GLU A 228 -13.43 6.03 -4.58
N GLU A 229 -12.75 4.89 -4.52
CA GLU A 229 -11.54 4.64 -5.31
C GLU A 229 -11.83 4.52 -6.81
N GLN A 230 -12.97 3.94 -7.20
CA GLN A 230 -13.36 3.78 -8.60
C GLN A 230 -13.49 5.10 -9.36
N THR A 231 -13.58 6.23 -8.68
CA THR A 231 -13.54 7.55 -9.31
C THR A 231 -12.21 7.84 -10.01
N TYR A 232 -11.13 7.13 -9.67
CA TYR A 232 -9.78 7.29 -10.26
C TYR A 232 -8.97 5.98 -10.36
N ILE A 233 -9.30 4.93 -9.60
CA ILE A 233 -8.70 3.59 -9.70
C ILE A 233 -9.65 2.68 -10.49
N GLN A 234 -9.10 1.99 -11.49
CA GLN A 234 -9.88 1.02 -12.27
C GLN A 234 -9.79 -0.38 -11.64
N PRO A 235 -10.88 -1.16 -11.64
CA PRO A 235 -10.82 -2.57 -11.32
C PRO A 235 -9.95 -3.31 -12.34
N SER A 236 -9.37 -4.45 -11.94
CA SER A 236 -8.61 -5.31 -12.85
C SER A 236 -9.49 -5.77 -14.02
N PRO A 237 -9.10 -5.53 -15.27
CA PRO A 237 -9.96 -5.80 -16.43
C PRO A 237 -10.23 -7.29 -16.64
N ASP A 238 -9.28 -8.14 -16.27
CA ASP A 238 -9.31 -9.58 -16.52
C ASP A 238 -9.91 -10.34 -15.33
N HIS A 239 -10.18 -9.68 -14.21
CA HIS A 239 -10.58 -10.31 -12.95
C HIS A 239 -9.69 -11.49 -12.55
N GLN A 240 -8.39 -11.46 -12.97
CA GLN A 240 -7.46 -12.54 -12.72
C GLN A 240 -6.71 -12.33 -11.41
N LEU A 241 -6.67 -13.41 -10.63
CA LEU A 241 -5.77 -13.55 -9.50
C LEU A 241 -4.57 -14.38 -9.93
N ASN A 242 -3.39 -13.97 -9.45
CA ASN A 242 -2.14 -14.68 -9.74
C ASN A 242 -1.65 -15.38 -8.47
N VAL A 243 -1.24 -16.63 -8.61
CA VAL A 243 -0.52 -17.35 -7.58
C VAL A 243 0.97 -17.33 -7.92
N ILE A 244 1.79 -17.02 -6.94
CA ILE A 244 3.23 -16.87 -7.08
C ILE A 244 3.93 -17.99 -6.32
N ASP A 245 4.84 -18.69 -6.99
CA ASP A 245 5.68 -19.69 -6.34
C ASP A 245 6.75 -19.00 -5.49
N THR A 246 6.82 -19.37 -4.21
CA THR A 246 7.80 -18.87 -3.25
C THR A 246 8.58 -20.02 -2.64
N PRO A 247 9.71 -19.79 -1.97
CA PRO A 247 10.43 -20.86 -1.25
C PRO A 247 9.60 -21.57 -0.16
N ALA A 248 8.57 -20.90 0.39
CA ALA A 248 7.64 -21.48 1.36
C ALA A 248 6.53 -22.29 0.71
N GLY A 249 6.16 -21.97 -0.53
CA GLY A 249 5.04 -22.57 -1.26
C GLY A 249 4.29 -21.55 -2.11
N ARG A 250 3.08 -21.89 -2.52
CA ARG A 250 2.25 -21.13 -3.46
C ARG A 250 1.45 -20.03 -2.76
N LEU A 251 1.74 -18.79 -3.07
CA LEU A 251 1.18 -17.60 -2.45
C LEU A 251 0.13 -16.93 -3.36
N GLY A 252 -1.11 -16.78 -2.84
CA GLY A 252 -2.13 -15.88 -3.41
C GLY A 252 -2.13 -14.52 -2.71
N ILE A 253 -2.52 -13.47 -3.44
CA ILE A 253 -2.63 -12.12 -2.90
C ILE A 253 -4.01 -11.56 -3.19
N LEU A 254 -4.66 -11.01 -2.16
CA LEU A 254 -5.91 -10.27 -2.25
C LEU A 254 -5.68 -8.85 -1.74
N VAL A 255 -6.00 -7.84 -2.54
CA VAL A 255 -5.75 -6.44 -2.17
C VAL A 255 -7.00 -5.87 -1.49
N GLY A 256 -6.87 -5.48 -0.24
CA GLY A 256 -7.94 -4.84 0.51
C GLY A 256 -9.23 -5.67 0.55
N SER A 257 -10.34 -5.04 0.18
CA SER A 257 -11.67 -5.66 0.19
C SER A 257 -11.89 -6.77 -0.84
N ASP A 258 -10.95 -7.05 -1.75
CA ASP A 258 -10.99 -8.26 -2.59
C ASP A 258 -11.09 -9.52 -1.73
N SER A 259 -10.54 -9.47 -0.51
CA SER A 259 -10.57 -10.55 0.48
C SER A 259 -11.95 -10.83 1.10
N TRP A 260 -12.95 -10.01 0.82
CA TRP A 260 -14.32 -10.21 1.33
C TRP A 260 -15.19 -11.08 0.42
N TYR A 261 -14.69 -11.43 -0.77
CA TYR A 261 -15.46 -12.08 -1.82
C TYR A 261 -15.09 -13.57 -1.96
N PRO A 262 -16.01 -14.50 -1.67
CA PRO A 262 -15.74 -15.95 -1.73
C PRO A 262 -15.25 -16.45 -3.09
N GLU A 263 -15.67 -15.83 -4.19
CA GLU A 263 -15.24 -16.18 -5.54
C GLU A 263 -13.72 -15.99 -5.73
N ASN A 264 -13.11 -15.01 -5.05
CA ASN A 264 -11.68 -14.80 -5.12
C ASN A 264 -10.90 -15.95 -4.47
N TYR A 265 -11.41 -16.48 -3.36
CA TYR A 265 -10.81 -17.66 -2.73
C TYR A 265 -10.97 -18.90 -3.59
N ARG A 266 -12.13 -19.08 -4.27
CA ARG A 266 -12.31 -20.20 -5.23
C ARG A 266 -11.30 -20.10 -6.37
N SER A 267 -11.09 -18.93 -6.96
CA SER A 267 -10.09 -18.71 -8.01
C SER A 267 -8.67 -19.01 -7.55
N LEU A 268 -8.29 -18.61 -6.33
CA LEU A 268 -6.98 -18.95 -5.76
C LEU A 268 -6.86 -20.45 -5.47
N ASN A 269 -7.95 -21.09 -5.04
CA ASN A 269 -8.01 -22.51 -4.75
C ASN A 269 -7.82 -23.36 -6.02
N GLU A 270 -8.47 -22.99 -7.13
CA GLU A 270 -8.28 -23.62 -8.44
C GLU A 270 -6.81 -23.58 -8.89
N GLN A 271 -6.10 -22.54 -8.49
CA GLN A 271 -4.66 -22.37 -8.73
C GLN A 271 -3.80 -23.00 -7.62
N GLN A 272 -4.39 -23.71 -6.66
CA GLN A 272 -3.70 -24.40 -5.56
C GLN A 272 -2.85 -23.45 -4.69
N ALA A 273 -3.35 -22.27 -4.38
CA ALA A 273 -2.73 -21.39 -3.40
C ALA A 273 -2.72 -22.07 -2.02
N GLN A 274 -1.57 -22.06 -1.36
CA GLN A 274 -1.37 -22.65 -0.04
C GLN A 274 -1.45 -21.60 1.07
N PHE A 275 -1.09 -20.35 0.71
CA PHE A 275 -1.08 -19.23 1.64
C PHE A 275 -1.73 -18.02 0.98
N ILE A 276 -2.34 -17.15 1.80
CA ILE A 276 -2.96 -15.91 1.31
C ILE A 276 -2.43 -14.72 2.10
N ALA A 277 -1.89 -13.73 1.38
CA ALA A 277 -1.51 -12.44 1.92
C ALA A 277 -2.56 -11.39 1.54
N VAL A 278 -2.97 -10.59 2.52
CA VAL A 278 -3.95 -9.52 2.33
C VAL A 278 -3.35 -8.20 2.83
N PRO A 279 -2.65 -7.44 1.97
CA PRO A 279 -2.41 -6.02 2.22
C PRO A 279 -3.75 -5.30 2.34
N ALA A 280 -3.99 -4.59 3.44
CA ALA A 280 -5.27 -3.96 3.73
C ALA A 280 -5.13 -2.55 4.28
N PHE A 281 -6.16 -1.73 4.08
CA PHE A 281 -6.21 -0.35 4.55
C PHE A 281 -7.63 0.03 4.97
N VAL A 282 -7.75 0.63 6.15
CA VAL A 282 -9.00 1.21 6.66
C VAL A 282 -8.71 2.61 7.16
N THR A 283 -9.49 3.59 6.71
CA THR A 283 -9.31 4.97 7.11
C THR A 283 -10.44 5.46 8.00
N GLY A 284 -10.11 6.40 8.89
CA GLY A 284 -11.04 7.10 9.74
C GLY A 284 -10.83 6.79 11.22
N LYS A 285 -11.06 7.82 12.02
CA LYS A 285 -10.95 7.69 13.49
C LYS A 285 -12.02 6.72 13.98
N ASP A 286 -11.59 5.74 14.77
CA ASP A 286 -12.44 4.73 15.41
C ASP A 286 -13.28 3.90 14.43
N THR A 287 -12.89 3.84 13.13
CA THR A 287 -13.65 3.13 12.09
C THR A 287 -13.74 1.63 12.41
N TRP A 288 -12.70 1.05 13.00
CA TRP A 288 -12.67 -0.36 13.37
C TRP A 288 -13.82 -0.78 14.32
N GLN A 289 -14.23 0.13 15.20
CA GLN A 289 -15.32 -0.08 16.16
C GLN A 289 -16.70 0.38 15.65
N LYS A 290 -16.74 1.15 14.55
CA LYS A 290 -18.02 1.62 13.99
C LYS A 290 -18.79 0.47 13.32
N PRO A 291 -20.12 0.59 13.22
CA PRO A 291 -20.92 -0.35 12.47
C PRO A 291 -20.41 -0.53 11.05
N TRP A 292 -20.27 -1.76 10.61
CA TRP A 292 -19.85 -2.08 9.24
C TRP A 292 -20.81 -1.49 8.22
N GLY A 293 -20.27 -0.77 7.24
CA GLY A 293 -21.04 -0.09 6.21
C GLY A 293 -21.52 -0.97 5.05
N GLY A 294 -21.19 -2.26 5.05
CA GLY A 294 -21.48 -3.17 3.95
C GLY A 294 -20.39 -3.22 2.87
N TYR A 295 -20.67 -3.94 1.82
CA TYR A 295 -19.81 -4.03 0.65
C TYR A 295 -19.77 -2.68 -0.08
N LYS A 296 -18.56 -2.25 -0.45
CA LYS A 296 -18.30 -0.89 -0.98
C LYS A 296 -17.98 -0.87 -2.48
N SER A 297 -18.07 -2.01 -3.16
CA SER A 297 -17.65 -2.12 -4.57
C SER A 297 -18.73 -2.68 -5.47
N VAL A 298 -19.23 -3.86 -5.14
CA VAL A 298 -20.29 -4.57 -5.90
C VAL A 298 -21.36 -5.10 -4.94
N SER A 299 -22.42 -5.66 -5.47
CA SER A 299 -23.48 -6.25 -4.65
C SER A 299 -22.96 -7.32 -3.70
N THR A 300 -23.61 -7.44 -2.56
CA THR A 300 -23.32 -8.48 -1.56
C THR A 300 -23.38 -9.87 -2.20
N PRO A 301 -22.35 -10.73 -2.05
CA PRO A 301 -22.40 -12.11 -2.49
C PRO A 301 -23.57 -12.86 -1.82
N SER A 302 -24.28 -13.67 -2.59
CA SER A 302 -25.47 -14.41 -2.11
C SER A 302 -25.16 -15.40 -0.97
N GLU A 303 -23.93 -15.84 -0.88
CA GLU A 303 -23.43 -16.80 0.13
C GLU A 303 -23.17 -16.15 1.49
N ILE A 304 -23.20 -14.82 1.56
CA ILE A 304 -22.88 -14.05 2.77
C ILE A 304 -24.17 -13.53 3.40
N SER A 305 -24.40 -13.91 4.64
CA SER A 305 -25.58 -13.49 5.41
C SER A 305 -25.36 -12.18 6.22
N LEU A 306 -24.13 -11.65 6.25
CA LEU A 306 -23.79 -10.47 7.04
C LEU A 306 -24.43 -9.21 6.45
N LYS A 307 -25.18 -8.46 7.27
CA LYS A 307 -25.85 -7.22 6.87
C LYS A 307 -25.13 -5.98 7.40
N PRO A 308 -25.18 -4.87 6.65
CA PRO A 308 -24.67 -3.59 7.14
C PRO A 308 -25.26 -3.22 8.50
N GLY A 309 -24.41 -2.77 9.41
CA GLY A 309 -24.79 -2.37 10.77
C GLY A 309 -24.89 -3.50 11.80
N GLU A 310 -24.86 -4.76 11.38
CA GLU A 310 -24.98 -5.93 12.27
C GLU A 310 -23.78 -6.13 13.19
N VAL A 311 -22.60 -5.79 12.70
CA VAL A 311 -21.33 -5.94 13.41
C VAL A 311 -20.46 -4.70 13.22
N SER A 312 -19.37 -4.58 13.98
CA SER A 312 -18.38 -3.53 13.74
C SER A 312 -17.56 -3.81 12.46
N GLU A 313 -16.92 -2.79 11.93
CA GLU A 313 -16.00 -2.93 10.77
C GLU A 313 -14.94 -4.01 11.04
N GLY A 314 -14.31 -4.00 12.22
CA GLY A 314 -13.33 -5.01 12.59
C GLY A 314 -13.90 -6.42 12.64
N ALA A 315 -15.09 -6.59 13.22
CA ALA A 315 -15.75 -7.89 13.25
C ALA A 315 -16.15 -8.37 11.84
N ALA A 316 -16.50 -7.45 10.93
CA ALA A 316 -16.75 -7.78 9.54
C ALA A 316 -15.46 -8.26 8.84
N TRP A 317 -14.34 -7.56 9.00
CA TRP A 317 -13.05 -8.00 8.49
C TRP A 317 -12.70 -9.42 8.97
N HIS A 318 -12.81 -9.68 10.27
CA HIS A 318 -12.55 -11.02 10.82
C HIS A 318 -13.51 -12.11 10.28
N ARG A 319 -14.74 -11.76 9.95
CA ARG A 319 -15.73 -12.71 9.42
C ARG A 319 -15.64 -12.94 7.91
N LEU A 320 -15.18 -11.95 7.16
CA LEU A 320 -15.18 -12.00 5.70
C LEU A 320 -13.83 -12.39 5.11
N THR A 321 -12.73 -12.12 5.82
CA THR A 321 -11.36 -12.29 5.32
C THR A 321 -10.70 -13.55 5.91
N LEU A 322 -10.05 -14.33 5.06
CA LEU A 322 -9.27 -15.52 5.42
C LEU A 322 -10.09 -16.62 6.13
N ILE A 323 -11.42 -16.56 6.04
CA ILE A 323 -12.27 -17.53 6.70
C ILE A 323 -12.59 -18.67 5.74
N SER A 324 -12.63 -19.85 6.32
CA SER A 324 -13.10 -21.10 5.73
C SER A 324 -14.60 -21.14 5.38
N SER A 325 -15.21 -19.98 5.08
CA SER A 325 -16.56 -19.96 4.49
C SER A 325 -16.60 -20.60 3.08
N VAL A 326 -15.41 -20.90 2.52
CA VAL A 326 -15.27 -21.78 1.37
C VAL A 326 -14.75 -23.13 1.89
N PRO A 327 -15.60 -24.16 2.09
CA PRO A 327 -15.23 -25.44 2.69
C PRO A 327 -14.14 -26.24 1.95
N THR A 328 -13.65 -25.73 0.84
CA THR A 328 -12.70 -26.38 -0.08
C THR A 328 -11.44 -25.55 -0.31
N SER A 329 -11.11 -24.59 0.58
CA SER A 329 -9.87 -23.84 0.42
C SER A 329 -8.65 -24.73 0.59
N THR A 330 -7.72 -24.70 -0.36
CA THR A 330 -6.39 -25.33 -0.23
C THR A 330 -5.45 -24.48 0.63
N ALA A 331 -5.76 -23.20 0.82
CA ALA A 331 -5.00 -22.32 1.68
C ALA A 331 -5.35 -22.58 3.15
N ASP A 332 -4.37 -23.05 3.92
CA ASP A 332 -4.49 -23.36 5.33
C ASP A 332 -3.98 -22.23 6.25
N ALA A 333 -3.29 -21.25 5.67
CA ALA A 333 -2.70 -20.12 6.40
C ALA A 333 -2.86 -18.81 5.62
N GLY A 334 -3.06 -17.73 6.35
CA GLY A 334 -3.15 -16.40 5.77
C GLY A 334 -2.86 -15.28 6.77
N ILE A 335 -2.60 -14.11 6.23
CA ILE A 335 -2.31 -12.92 7.03
C ILE A 335 -2.91 -11.68 6.40
N THR A 336 -3.59 -10.86 7.20
CA THR A 336 -4.11 -9.55 6.82
C THR A 336 -3.32 -8.47 7.53
N VAL A 337 -2.75 -7.54 6.78
CA VAL A 337 -1.84 -6.53 7.32
C VAL A 337 -2.35 -5.13 7.00
N PHE A 338 -2.65 -4.38 8.06
CA PHE A 338 -3.04 -2.98 8.01
C PHE A 338 -1.85 -2.08 8.35
N SER A 339 -1.92 -0.81 7.92
CA SER A 339 -1.02 0.22 8.42
C SER A 339 -1.58 0.86 9.68
N GLN A 340 -0.70 1.40 10.50
CA GLN A 340 -1.02 2.30 11.61
C GLN A 340 -0.48 3.70 11.33
N GLY A 341 -0.99 4.68 12.09
CA GLY A 341 -0.49 6.04 12.03
C GLY A 341 -1.51 7.04 11.51
N LYS A 342 -1.00 8.22 11.18
CA LYS A 342 -1.83 9.35 10.78
C LYS A 342 -1.21 10.04 9.59
N PHE A 343 -1.95 10.09 8.49
CA PHE A 343 -1.63 10.87 7.30
C PHE A 343 -2.48 12.14 7.28
N TRP A 344 -1.95 13.25 7.80
CA TRP A 344 -2.62 14.52 8.06
C TRP A 344 -3.89 14.33 8.90
N ASN A 345 -5.06 14.57 8.33
CA ASN A 345 -6.36 14.37 8.98
C ASN A 345 -6.92 12.93 8.82
N LYS A 346 -6.24 12.06 8.05
CA LYS A 346 -6.66 10.66 7.87
C LYS A 346 -5.92 9.77 8.88
N HIS A 347 -6.68 9.07 9.70
CA HIS A 347 -6.16 8.05 10.60
C HIS A 347 -6.26 6.69 9.92
N SER A 348 -5.24 5.87 10.03
CA SER A 348 -5.33 4.45 9.74
C SER A 348 -5.94 3.74 10.95
N GLY A 349 -6.93 2.91 10.75
CA GLY A 349 -7.76 2.38 11.85
C GLY A 349 -7.94 0.86 11.86
N GLY A 350 -7.31 0.12 10.93
CA GLY A 350 -7.38 -1.34 10.87
C GLY A 350 -6.47 -2.01 11.90
N GLN A 351 -6.74 -3.27 12.22
CA GLN A 351 -5.89 -4.12 13.08
C GLN A 351 -5.52 -5.37 12.31
N SER A 352 -4.23 -5.66 12.23
CA SER A 352 -3.72 -6.84 11.54
C SER A 352 -4.03 -8.13 12.30
N PHE A 353 -4.22 -9.21 11.55
CA PHE A 353 -4.51 -10.51 12.12
C PHE A 353 -3.97 -11.64 11.24
N ILE A 354 -3.80 -12.80 11.84
CA ILE A 354 -3.44 -14.04 11.17
C ILE A 354 -4.63 -15.00 11.16
N SER A 355 -4.66 -15.92 10.22
CA SER A 355 -5.65 -17.00 10.15
C SER A 355 -4.98 -18.32 9.85
N ARG A 356 -5.38 -19.37 10.57
CA ARG A 356 -4.97 -20.75 10.33
C ARG A 356 -6.18 -21.65 10.36
N ASN A 357 -6.40 -22.42 9.29
CA ASN A 357 -7.54 -23.34 9.17
C ASN A 357 -8.89 -22.67 9.50
N GLY A 358 -9.07 -21.42 9.06
CA GLY A 358 -10.29 -20.63 9.31
C GLY A 358 -10.44 -20.05 10.72
N LEU A 359 -9.48 -20.26 11.62
CA LEU A 359 -9.44 -19.58 12.91
C LEU A 359 -8.58 -18.33 12.83
N THR A 360 -9.11 -17.23 13.31
CA THR A 360 -8.41 -15.92 13.33
C THR A 360 -7.82 -15.63 14.71
N SER A 361 -6.56 -15.23 14.75
CA SER A 361 -5.90 -14.69 15.94
C SER A 361 -5.55 -13.22 15.73
N HIS A 362 -5.91 -12.38 16.70
CA HIS A 362 -5.60 -10.95 16.72
C HIS A 362 -5.24 -10.54 18.14
N ASP A 363 -4.45 -9.50 18.25
CA ASP A 363 -4.04 -8.93 19.54
C ASP A 363 -4.69 -7.56 19.76
N MET A 364 -4.56 -7.04 20.98
CA MET A 364 -5.07 -5.73 21.32
C MET A 364 -4.27 -4.62 20.64
N PRO A 365 -4.91 -3.52 20.22
CA PRO A 365 -4.20 -2.41 19.59
C PRO A 365 -3.21 -1.77 20.55
N VAL A 366 -2.00 -1.53 20.08
CA VAL A 366 -0.95 -0.76 20.76
C VAL A 366 -0.60 0.49 19.95
N THR A 367 0.14 1.40 20.53
CA THR A 367 0.51 2.68 19.91
C THR A 367 1.80 2.62 19.09
N SER A 368 2.41 1.43 18.93
CA SER A 368 3.63 1.19 18.16
C SER A 368 3.36 0.32 16.93
N ALA A 369 4.34 0.21 16.04
CA ALA A 369 4.31 -0.80 14.99
C ALA A 369 4.31 -2.22 15.58
N ARG A 370 3.74 -3.19 14.84
CA ARG A 370 3.61 -4.56 15.32
C ARG A 370 4.12 -5.56 14.29
N LEU A 371 4.68 -6.66 14.80
CA LEU A 371 5.02 -7.86 14.03
C LEU A 371 4.02 -8.95 14.37
N LEU A 372 3.51 -9.61 13.34
CA LEU A 372 2.63 -10.76 13.46
C LEU A 372 3.28 -11.92 12.71
N ASN A 373 3.64 -12.97 13.42
CA ASN A 373 4.28 -14.14 12.84
C ASN A 373 3.37 -15.36 12.90
N LEU A 374 3.29 -16.07 11.77
CA LEU A 374 2.59 -17.34 11.63
C LEU A 374 3.54 -18.36 11.00
N TRP A 375 4.04 -19.32 11.79
CA TRP A 375 4.84 -20.46 11.31
C TRP A 375 3.96 -21.41 10.48
N LEU A 376 4.49 -21.89 9.36
CA LEU A 376 3.77 -22.76 8.41
C LEU A 376 3.98 -24.26 8.69
#